data_eb165eb220cf9a002b9e5eaa69329c68
#
_entry.id   eb165eb220cf9a002b9e5eaa69329c68
#
_cell.length_a   1.000
_cell.length_b   1.000
_cell.length_c   1.000
_cell.angle_alpha   90.00
_cell.angle_beta   90.00
_cell.angle_gamma   90.00
#
_symmetry.space_group_name_H-M   'P 1'
#
loop_
_entity.id
_entity.type
_entity.pdbx_description
1 polymer ?
#
loop_
_entity_poly.entity_id
_entity_poly.type
_entity_poly.pdbx_seq_one_letter_code
_entity_poly.pdbx_strand_id
1 'polypeptide(L)'
;MAINKITAKSIKDAEIVAADIAPGSVTNEKLAGSIANAKLSNSAITINGESVSLGGSVTAGTDWQAITVADGSTQLTAQAGKGYFLDTNTGVIEVFLPASPSRGDTVVLADYGSNFATNNVIVNTGGELIDSVDPNFGGGGYTLSTDGLVVELVYADSNKGWLVQENEAKSSLTAQTDTNATYINATGGTVTTSGNFKIHTFTGDGCFVVGSVGNPAGS
;
A
#
# COMPACT_ATOMS: atom_id res chain seq x y z
N MET A 1 65.04 -5.78 -36.99
CA MET A 1 65.15 -6.36 -35.63
C MET A 1 63.75 -6.52 -35.11
N ALA A 2 63.27 -7.74 -34.89
CA ALA A 2 61.92 -7.97 -34.38
C ALA A 2 61.95 -7.83 -32.84
N ILE A 3 61.10 -6.97 -32.30
CA ILE A 3 60.94 -6.87 -30.84
C ILE A 3 60.05 -8.01 -30.41
N ASN A 4 60.66 -9.05 -29.85
CA ASN A 4 59.95 -10.28 -29.44
C ASN A 4 59.14 -10.15 -28.14
N LYS A 5 59.43 -9.19 -27.29
CA LYS A 5 58.74 -9.01 -26.02
C LYS A 5 58.99 -7.62 -25.44
N ILE A 6 57.92 -6.90 -25.19
CA ILE A 6 57.93 -5.66 -24.40
C ILE A 6 57.71 -6.06 -22.95
N THR A 7 58.60 -5.71 -22.05
CA THR A 7 58.46 -5.98 -20.61
C THR A 7 57.90 -4.74 -19.91
N ALA A 8 57.30 -4.90 -18.74
CA ALA A 8 56.75 -3.80 -17.92
C ALA A 8 57.79 -2.69 -17.63
N LYS A 9 59.11 -3.04 -17.61
CA LYS A 9 60.18 -2.02 -17.48
C LYS A 9 60.47 -1.19 -18.73
N SER A 10 59.93 -1.59 -19.88
CA SER A 10 60.16 -0.91 -21.17
C SER A 10 59.12 0.16 -21.45
N ILE A 11 58.09 0.26 -20.65
CA ILE A 11 57.04 1.26 -20.80
C ILE A 11 57.02 2.09 -19.51
N LYS A 12 57.15 3.40 -19.64
CA LYS A 12 57.03 4.30 -18.51
C LYS A 12 55.55 4.46 -18.12
N ASP A 13 55.32 4.77 -16.85
CA ASP A 13 53.99 5.05 -16.38
C ASP A 13 53.36 6.22 -17.16
N ALA A 14 52.08 6.09 -17.53
CA ALA A 14 51.28 7.03 -18.30
C ALA A 14 51.71 7.24 -19.78
N GLU A 15 52.65 6.46 -20.34
CA GLU A 15 53.00 6.53 -21.77
C GLU A 15 51.94 5.84 -22.67
N ILE A 16 51.17 4.86 -22.16
CA ILE A 16 50.07 4.26 -22.93
C ILE A 16 48.80 5.05 -22.67
N VAL A 17 48.34 5.75 -23.68
CA VAL A 17 47.10 6.52 -23.64
C VAL A 17 45.97 5.75 -24.34
N ALA A 18 44.72 6.20 -24.17
CA ALA A 18 43.54 5.52 -24.74
C ALA A 18 43.61 5.36 -26.26
N ALA A 19 44.27 6.31 -26.95
CA ALA A 19 44.46 6.26 -28.40
C ALA A 19 45.40 5.14 -28.87
N ASP A 20 46.26 4.63 -27.98
CA ASP A 20 47.23 3.55 -28.29
C ASP A 20 46.57 2.17 -28.16
N ILE A 21 45.34 2.10 -27.61
CA ILE A 21 44.60 0.88 -27.43
C ILE A 21 43.49 0.81 -28.46
N ALA A 22 43.62 -0.09 -29.43
CA ALA A 22 42.57 -0.25 -30.45
C ALA A 22 41.21 -0.64 -29.79
N PRO A 23 40.07 -0.13 -30.32
CA PRO A 23 38.77 -0.52 -29.83
C PRO A 23 38.59 -2.05 -29.79
N GLY A 24 38.08 -2.57 -28.65
CA GLY A 24 37.87 -4.01 -28.45
C GLY A 24 39.14 -4.81 -28.14
N SER A 25 40.32 -4.18 -28.05
CA SER A 25 41.57 -4.89 -27.69
C SER A 25 41.62 -5.36 -26.24
N VAL A 26 40.89 -4.68 -25.34
CA VAL A 26 40.74 -5.09 -23.94
C VAL A 26 39.46 -5.90 -23.81
N THR A 27 39.60 -7.22 -23.80
CA THR A 27 38.47 -8.18 -23.60
C THR A 27 38.33 -8.57 -22.15
N ASN A 28 37.17 -9.17 -21.77
CA ASN A 28 36.94 -9.66 -20.41
C ASN A 28 38.05 -10.58 -19.90
N GLU A 29 38.63 -11.40 -20.77
CA GLU A 29 39.74 -12.33 -20.44
C GLU A 29 41.04 -11.60 -20.06
N LYS A 30 41.21 -10.35 -20.51
CA LYS A 30 42.39 -9.52 -20.20
C LYS A 30 42.16 -8.68 -18.92
N LEU A 31 40.95 -8.62 -18.42
CA LEU A 31 40.62 -7.93 -17.18
C LEU A 31 40.72 -8.93 -16.02
N ALA A 32 41.75 -8.80 -15.22
CA ALA A 32 42.02 -9.72 -14.07
C ALA A 32 41.05 -9.58 -12.89
N GLY A 33 39.86 -9.02 -13.11
CA GLY A 33 38.85 -8.77 -12.07
C GLY A 33 39.08 -7.45 -11.31
N SER A 34 38.27 -7.19 -10.29
CA SER A 34 38.38 -6.02 -9.40
C SER A 34 38.34 -4.64 -10.13
N ILE A 35 37.47 -4.53 -11.12
CA ILE A 35 37.17 -3.21 -11.70
C ILE A 35 36.23 -2.49 -10.74
N ALA A 36 36.73 -1.41 -10.12
CA ALA A 36 35.92 -0.59 -9.21
C ALA A 36 34.72 0.03 -9.98
N ASN A 37 33.54 0.07 -9.36
CA ASN A 37 32.32 0.62 -9.94
C ASN A 37 32.50 2.05 -10.45
N ALA A 38 33.36 2.86 -9.80
CA ALA A 38 33.70 4.21 -10.23
C ALA A 38 34.39 4.28 -11.61
N LYS A 39 34.84 3.15 -12.14
CA LYS A 39 35.44 3.05 -13.50
C LYS A 39 34.43 2.68 -14.58
N LEU A 40 33.20 2.34 -14.17
CA LEU A 40 32.12 2.00 -15.07
C LEU A 40 31.33 3.27 -15.43
N SER A 41 31.01 3.44 -16.70
CA SER A 41 30.16 4.53 -17.19
C SER A 41 28.76 4.48 -16.54
N ASN A 42 28.23 3.26 -16.37
CA ASN A 42 26.97 3.00 -15.66
C ASN A 42 27.30 2.31 -14.35
N SER A 43 27.31 3.06 -13.26
CA SER A 43 27.56 2.55 -11.90
C SER A 43 26.28 2.16 -11.14
N ALA A 44 25.12 2.24 -11.78
CA ALA A 44 23.83 1.88 -11.24
C ALA A 44 22.95 1.17 -12.28
N ILE A 45 21.97 0.42 -11.80
CA ILE A 45 20.88 -0.16 -12.58
C ILE A 45 19.54 0.35 -12.03
N THR A 46 18.51 0.35 -12.86
CA THR A 46 17.15 0.71 -12.41
C THR A 46 16.34 -0.55 -12.23
N ILE A 47 15.77 -0.74 -11.03
CA ILE A 47 14.87 -1.85 -10.70
C ILE A 47 13.56 -1.25 -10.23
N ASN A 48 12.44 -1.54 -10.92
CA ASN A 48 11.10 -1.00 -10.63
C ASN A 48 11.08 0.54 -10.48
N GLY A 49 11.87 1.25 -11.27
CA GLY A 49 11.94 2.71 -11.22
C GLY A 49 12.96 3.27 -10.20
N GLU A 50 13.50 2.44 -9.31
CA GLU A 50 14.50 2.83 -8.33
C GLU A 50 15.93 2.60 -8.84
N SER A 51 16.80 3.60 -8.67
CA SER A 51 18.20 3.52 -9.07
C SER A 51 19.03 2.84 -7.98
N VAL A 52 19.56 1.67 -8.29
CA VAL A 52 20.39 0.87 -7.38
C VAL A 52 21.83 0.88 -7.85
N SER A 53 22.73 1.36 -7.01
CA SER A 53 24.19 1.31 -7.31
C SER A 53 24.67 -0.12 -7.45
N LEU A 54 25.62 -0.38 -8.35
CA LEU A 54 26.25 -1.70 -8.49
C LEU A 54 26.92 -2.10 -7.17
N GLY A 55 26.51 -3.26 -6.63
CA GLY A 55 26.92 -3.74 -5.30
C GLY A 55 26.01 -3.27 -4.17
N GLY A 56 24.99 -2.46 -4.45
CA GLY A 56 23.90 -2.13 -3.53
C GLY A 56 22.84 -3.22 -3.47
N SER A 57 21.86 -3.02 -2.60
CA SER A 57 20.69 -3.89 -2.45
C SER A 57 19.41 -3.09 -2.66
N VAL A 58 18.38 -3.76 -3.13
CA VAL A 58 17.00 -3.26 -3.19
C VAL A 58 16.10 -4.32 -2.59
N THR A 59 15.09 -3.90 -1.84
CA THR A 59 14.05 -4.81 -1.34
C THR A 59 13.10 -5.14 -2.49
N ALA A 60 13.06 -6.40 -2.88
CA ALA A 60 12.11 -6.91 -3.87
C ALA A 60 10.89 -7.46 -3.12
N GLY A 61 9.81 -6.69 -3.06
CA GLY A 61 8.59 -7.02 -2.32
C GLY A 61 8.36 -6.09 -1.13
N THR A 62 7.44 -6.48 -0.24
CA THR A 62 7.08 -5.69 0.94
C THR A 62 8.25 -5.60 1.93
N ASP A 63 8.65 -4.39 2.28
CA ASP A 63 9.63 -4.13 3.32
C ASP A 63 8.95 -4.15 4.70
N TRP A 64 9.05 -5.30 5.39
CA TRP A 64 8.40 -5.50 6.68
C TRP A 64 9.13 -4.76 7.80
N GLN A 65 8.37 -3.97 8.55
CA GLN A 65 8.86 -3.16 9.65
C GLN A 65 8.77 -3.91 10.99
N ALA A 66 9.42 -3.37 12.03
CA ALA A 66 9.28 -3.88 13.38
C ALA A 66 7.81 -3.84 13.85
N ILE A 67 7.45 -4.72 14.79
CA ILE A 67 6.10 -4.80 15.35
C ILE A 67 5.74 -3.46 16.02
N THR A 68 4.59 -2.91 15.65
CA THR A 68 3.99 -1.76 16.31
C THR A 68 3.05 -2.24 17.39
N VAL A 69 3.36 -1.95 18.65
CA VAL A 69 2.56 -2.35 19.81
C VAL A 69 1.68 -1.17 20.24
N ALA A 70 0.39 -1.44 20.41
CA ALA A 70 -0.57 -0.45 20.91
C ALA A 70 -0.28 -0.06 22.38
N ASP A 71 -0.46 1.23 22.71
CA ASP A 71 -0.39 1.77 24.07
C ASP A 71 -1.67 2.53 24.47
N GLY A 72 -2.73 2.41 23.66
CA GLY A 72 -4.01 3.11 23.83
C GLY A 72 -4.11 4.45 23.09
N SER A 73 -3.00 4.97 22.55
CA SER A 73 -2.95 6.21 21.77
C SER A 73 -1.99 6.12 20.57
N THR A 74 -1.62 4.89 20.19
CA THR A 74 -0.60 4.63 19.18
C THR A 74 -1.05 5.09 17.79
N GLN A 75 -0.24 5.94 17.19
CA GLN A 75 -0.37 6.40 15.81
C GLN A 75 0.82 5.93 14.99
N LEU A 76 0.55 5.38 13.80
CA LEU A 76 1.55 4.91 12.86
C LEU A 76 1.39 5.67 11.54
N THR A 77 2.45 6.34 11.07
CA THR A 77 2.49 6.89 9.72
C THR A 77 3.12 5.86 8.78
N ALA A 78 2.30 5.26 7.93
CA ALA A 78 2.74 4.27 6.98
C ALA A 78 3.45 4.90 5.77
N GLN A 79 4.37 4.15 5.18
CA GLN A 79 5.11 4.54 3.97
C GLN A 79 4.83 3.54 2.85
N ALA A 80 4.85 4.02 1.62
CA ALA A 80 4.69 3.17 0.44
C ALA A 80 5.77 2.07 0.38
N GLY A 81 5.38 0.88 -0.07
CA GLY A 81 6.25 -0.30 -0.19
C GLY A 81 6.50 -1.04 1.13
N LYS A 82 5.90 -0.59 2.24
CA LYS A 82 6.15 -1.16 3.56
C LYS A 82 5.00 -2.00 4.10
N GLY A 83 5.35 -3.02 4.90
CA GLY A 83 4.44 -3.84 5.67
C GLY A 83 4.62 -3.62 7.17
N TYR A 84 3.53 -3.69 7.91
CA TYR A 84 3.50 -3.44 9.35
C TYR A 84 2.78 -4.56 10.07
N PHE A 85 3.45 -5.13 11.07
CA PHE A 85 2.81 -6.01 12.05
C PHE A 85 2.25 -5.17 13.19
N LEU A 86 0.94 -5.24 13.41
CA LEU A 86 0.22 -4.42 14.39
C LEU A 86 -0.27 -5.29 15.54
N ASP A 87 0.24 -5.02 16.73
CA ASP A 87 -0.16 -5.68 17.97
C ASP A 87 -1.15 -4.79 18.72
N THR A 88 -2.44 -5.11 18.62
CA THR A 88 -3.53 -4.35 19.25
C THR A 88 -3.98 -4.94 20.58
N ASN A 89 -3.20 -5.83 21.22
CA ASN A 89 -3.59 -6.46 22.48
C ASN A 89 -3.92 -5.48 23.61
N THR A 90 -3.29 -4.29 23.61
CA THR A 90 -3.43 -3.28 24.68
C THR A 90 -4.21 -2.04 24.26
N GLY A 91 -4.72 -1.97 23.03
CA GLY A 91 -5.53 -0.84 22.57
C GLY A 91 -5.61 -0.75 21.05
N VAL A 92 -6.29 0.27 20.58
CA VAL A 92 -6.43 0.58 19.16
C VAL A 92 -5.15 1.18 18.58
N ILE A 93 -4.93 0.99 17.27
CA ILE A 93 -3.86 1.67 16.52
C ILE A 93 -4.51 2.49 15.41
N GLU A 94 -4.13 3.75 15.28
CA GLU A 94 -4.50 4.59 14.15
C GLU A 94 -3.34 4.60 13.14
N VAL A 95 -3.62 4.18 11.89
CA VAL A 95 -2.64 4.14 10.81
C VAL A 95 -2.95 5.23 9.80
N PHE A 96 -2.00 6.13 9.57
CA PHE A 96 -2.08 7.15 8.53
C PHE A 96 -1.39 6.65 7.27
N LEU A 97 -2.13 6.52 6.18
CA LEU A 97 -1.58 6.20 4.87
C LEU A 97 -0.81 7.38 4.27
N PRO A 98 0.08 7.17 3.28
CA PRO A 98 0.78 8.24 2.60
C PRO A 98 -0.18 9.33 2.10
N ALA A 99 0.09 10.59 2.43
CA ALA A 99 -0.78 11.73 2.11
C ALA A 99 -0.73 12.17 0.63
N SER A 100 0.24 11.70 -0.13
CA SER A 100 0.39 11.99 -1.57
C SER A 100 0.84 10.73 -2.28
N PRO A 101 -0.01 9.71 -2.34
CA PRO A 101 0.36 8.43 -2.92
C PRO A 101 0.48 8.51 -4.44
N SER A 102 1.34 7.68 -4.99
CA SER A 102 1.49 7.46 -6.43
C SER A 102 0.81 6.16 -6.84
N ARG A 103 0.36 6.08 -8.09
CA ARG A 103 -0.24 4.85 -8.63
C ARG A 103 0.70 3.65 -8.45
N GLY A 104 0.19 2.59 -7.82
CA GLY A 104 0.94 1.38 -7.54
C GLY A 104 1.63 1.39 -6.18
N ASP A 105 1.56 2.47 -5.41
CA ASP A 105 2.00 2.47 -4.02
C ASP A 105 1.21 1.43 -3.23
N THR A 106 1.91 0.67 -2.39
CA THR A 106 1.32 -0.39 -1.57
C THR A 106 1.63 -0.17 -0.09
N VAL A 107 0.69 -0.53 0.78
CA VAL A 107 0.90 -0.64 2.23
C VAL A 107 0.27 -1.93 2.70
N VAL A 108 1.01 -2.74 3.46
CA VAL A 108 0.50 -3.99 4.00
C VAL A 108 0.36 -3.87 5.52
N LEU A 109 -0.82 -4.24 6.03
CA LEU A 109 -1.11 -4.24 7.47
C LEU A 109 -1.48 -5.66 7.88
N ALA A 110 -0.85 -6.16 8.95
CA ALA A 110 -1.06 -7.51 9.44
C ALA A 110 -1.38 -7.53 10.93
N ASP A 111 -2.41 -8.25 11.32
CA ASP A 111 -2.76 -8.48 12.71
C ASP A 111 -1.76 -9.44 13.36
N TYR A 112 -0.88 -8.90 14.20
CA TYR A 112 0.14 -9.67 14.89
C TYR A 112 -0.43 -10.47 16.07
N GLY A 113 -1.37 -9.86 16.81
CA GLY A 113 -1.92 -10.40 18.06
C GLY A 113 -3.21 -11.20 17.89
N SER A 114 -3.76 -11.28 16.67
CA SER A 114 -5.12 -11.82 16.41
C SER A 114 -6.16 -11.17 17.31
N ASN A 115 -6.19 -9.83 17.36
CA ASN A 115 -7.01 -9.07 18.28
C ASN A 115 -7.72 -7.84 17.64
N PHE A 116 -7.74 -7.75 16.32
CA PHE A 116 -8.40 -6.64 15.61
C PHE A 116 -9.92 -6.60 15.85
N ALA A 117 -10.56 -7.73 16.18
CA ALA A 117 -11.97 -7.75 16.52
C ALA A 117 -12.27 -7.09 17.88
N THR A 118 -11.32 -7.09 18.80
CA THR A 118 -11.45 -6.48 20.13
C THR A 118 -10.98 -5.03 20.13
N ASN A 119 -9.78 -4.79 19.60
CA ASN A 119 -9.15 -3.48 19.47
C ASN A 119 -8.82 -3.24 18.01
N ASN A 120 -9.64 -2.48 17.35
CA ASN A 120 -9.59 -2.28 15.91
C ASN A 120 -8.37 -1.47 15.49
N VAL A 121 -7.99 -1.61 14.23
CA VAL A 121 -7.11 -0.65 13.56
C VAL A 121 -7.95 0.33 12.76
N ILE A 122 -7.70 1.62 12.95
CA ILE A 122 -8.36 2.70 12.22
C ILE A 122 -7.38 3.19 11.15
N VAL A 123 -7.77 3.09 9.88
CA VAL A 123 -6.95 3.54 8.75
C VAL A 123 -7.43 4.90 8.29
N ASN A 124 -6.56 5.89 8.41
CA ASN A 124 -6.76 7.25 7.94
C ASN A 124 -6.05 7.43 6.59
N THR A 125 -6.80 7.77 5.56
CA THR A 125 -6.28 7.88 4.19
C THR A 125 -5.70 9.25 3.84
N GLY A 126 -5.75 10.21 4.75
CA GLY A 126 -5.30 11.57 4.47
C GLY A 126 -6.19 12.35 3.50
N GLY A 127 -7.41 11.88 3.28
CA GLY A 127 -8.38 12.50 2.35
C GLY A 127 -8.53 11.75 1.03
N GLU A 128 -7.79 10.69 0.81
CA GLU A 128 -7.98 9.81 -0.35
C GLU A 128 -9.15 8.84 -0.12
N LEU A 129 -9.73 8.34 -1.20
CA LEU A 129 -10.81 7.35 -1.15
C LEU A 129 -10.28 5.94 -0.81
N ILE A 130 -11.18 5.06 -0.36
CA ILE A 130 -11.00 3.60 -0.36
C ILE A 130 -12.13 3.00 -1.19
N ASP A 131 -11.77 2.25 -2.24
CA ASP A 131 -12.72 1.63 -3.18
C ASP A 131 -13.81 2.58 -3.70
N SER A 132 -13.46 3.84 -3.94
CA SER A 132 -14.34 4.95 -4.36
C SER A 132 -15.23 5.52 -3.25
N VAL A 133 -15.01 5.14 -2.00
CA VAL A 133 -15.75 5.65 -0.84
C VAL A 133 -14.85 6.53 -0.01
N ASP A 134 -15.36 7.67 0.47
CA ASP A 134 -14.64 8.48 1.45
C ASP A 134 -14.75 7.83 2.84
N PRO A 135 -13.66 7.27 3.38
CA PRO A 135 -13.70 6.60 4.67
C PRO A 135 -13.88 7.57 5.84
N ASN A 136 -13.68 8.88 5.61
CA ASN A 136 -13.87 9.91 6.63
C ASN A 136 -15.28 10.48 6.60
N PHE A 137 -16.11 10.07 5.65
CA PHE A 137 -17.54 10.46 5.60
C PHE A 137 -18.22 9.86 6.84
N GLY A 138 -18.53 10.72 7.81
CA GLY A 138 -19.06 10.29 9.12
C GLY A 138 -18.03 10.27 10.26
N GLY A 139 -16.75 10.52 10.00
CA GLY A 139 -15.73 10.79 11.03
C GLY A 139 -15.02 9.56 11.60
N GLY A 140 -15.12 8.37 10.97
CA GLY A 140 -14.65 7.11 11.57
C GLY A 140 -13.39 6.48 10.98
N GLY A 141 -12.93 6.89 9.80
CA GLY A 141 -11.85 6.20 9.08
C GLY A 141 -12.25 4.79 8.60
N TYR A 142 -11.38 4.13 7.85
CA TYR A 142 -11.56 2.72 7.48
C TYR A 142 -11.10 1.81 8.62
N THR A 143 -11.95 0.90 9.07
CA THR A 143 -11.70 0.10 10.27
C THR A 143 -11.41 -1.36 9.92
N LEU A 144 -10.26 -1.88 10.39
CA LEU A 144 -9.94 -3.30 10.35
C LEU A 144 -10.35 -3.94 11.67
N SER A 145 -11.29 -4.89 11.62
CA SER A 145 -11.93 -5.48 12.79
C SER A 145 -12.02 -7.00 12.75
N THR A 146 -11.16 -7.65 11.97
CA THR A 146 -11.14 -9.11 11.83
C THR A 146 -9.83 -9.66 12.38
N ASP A 147 -9.91 -10.61 13.30
CA ASP A 147 -8.74 -11.27 13.87
C ASP A 147 -7.96 -12.06 12.83
N GLY A 148 -6.63 -11.94 12.88
CA GLY A 148 -5.72 -12.60 11.96
C GLY A 148 -5.71 -12.03 10.55
N LEU A 149 -6.31 -10.85 10.33
CA LEU A 149 -6.39 -10.19 9.02
C LEU A 149 -5.01 -9.75 8.54
N VAL A 150 -4.73 -10.03 7.28
CA VAL A 150 -3.64 -9.38 6.52
C VAL A 150 -4.27 -8.70 5.33
N VAL A 151 -4.10 -7.38 5.23
CA VAL A 151 -4.66 -6.56 4.16
C VAL A 151 -3.54 -5.84 3.43
N GLU A 152 -3.61 -5.87 2.11
CA GLU A 152 -2.78 -5.04 1.24
C GLU A 152 -3.64 -3.93 0.65
N LEU A 153 -3.18 -2.70 0.82
CA LEU A 153 -3.79 -1.50 0.27
C LEU A 153 -2.94 -1.04 -0.90
N VAL A 154 -3.54 -0.92 -2.09
CA VAL A 154 -2.85 -0.51 -3.32
C VAL A 154 -3.50 0.76 -3.85
N TYR A 155 -2.74 1.85 -4.00
CA TYR A 155 -3.27 3.09 -4.55
C TYR A 155 -3.45 3.02 -6.06
N ALA A 156 -4.63 3.27 -6.54
CA ALA A 156 -4.97 3.26 -7.96
C ALA A 156 -4.89 4.67 -8.59
N ASP A 157 -5.75 5.56 -8.16
CA ASP A 157 -5.85 6.96 -8.59
C ASP A 157 -6.82 7.74 -7.68
N SER A 158 -6.99 9.04 -7.91
CA SER A 158 -7.87 9.90 -7.10
C SER A 158 -9.37 9.56 -7.22
N ASN A 159 -9.81 8.79 -8.21
CA ASN A 159 -11.23 8.41 -8.36
C ASN A 159 -11.56 7.12 -7.59
N LYS A 160 -10.58 6.22 -7.47
CA LYS A 160 -10.71 4.95 -6.77
C LYS A 160 -10.12 5.02 -5.37
N GLY A 161 -9.03 5.79 -5.20
CA GLY A 161 -8.26 5.82 -3.99
C GLY A 161 -7.47 4.54 -3.79
N TRP A 162 -7.44 4.07 -2.57
CA TRP A 162 -6.80 2.83 -2.16
C TRP A 162 -7.74 1.64 -2.42
N LEU A 163 -7.27 0.63 -3.13
CA LEU A 163 -7.96 -0.64 -3.32
C LEU A 163 -7.51 -1.60 -2.22
N VAL A 164 -8.49 -2.25 -1.59
CA VAL A 164 -8.23 -3.21 -0.52
C VAL A 164 -8.12 -4.62 -1.10
N GLN A 165 -6.99 -5.28 -0.85
CA GLN A 165 -6.80 -6.70 -1.14
C GLN A 165 -6.64 -7.45 0.18
N GLU A 166 -7.61 -8.28 0.51
CA GLU A 166 -7.56 -9.17 1.66
C GLU A 166 -7.06 -10.54 1.24
N ASN A 167 -6.12 -11.12 1.99
CA ASN A 167 -5.61 -12.47 1.71
C ASN A 167 -6.55 -13.60 2.17
N GLU A 168 -7.61 -13.26 2.92
CA GLU A 168 -8.64 -14.23 3.30
C GLU A 168 -10.04 -13.59 3.28
N ALA A 169 -10.97 -14.29 2.64
CA ALA A 169 -12.41 -14.12 2.60
C ALA A 169 -12.94 -12.68 2.66
N LYS A 170 -13.34 -12.13 1.51
CA LYS A 170 -14.19 -10.93 1.35
C LYS A 170 -15.45 -10.87 2.24
N SER A 171 -15.61 -11.76 3.20
CA SER A 171 -16.75 -11.82 4.12
C SER A 171 -16.65 -10.82 5.28
N SER A 172 -15.51 -10.19 5.49
CA SER A 172 -15.31 -9.22 6.57
C SER A 172 -15.19 -7.77 6.13
N LEU A 173 -15.31 -7.46 4.84
CA LEU A 173 -15.85 -6.17 4.46
C LEU A 173 -17.34 -6.18 4.84
N THR A 174 -17.63 -6.23 6.11
CA THR A 174 -18.90 -5.73 6.61
C THR A 174 -18.93 -4.30 6.09
N ALA A 175 -19.84 -4.04 5.14
CA ALA A 175 -20.12 -2.69 4.70
C ALA A 175 -20.04 -1.83 5.97
N GLN A 176 -19.11 -0.88 5.95
CA GLN A 176 -18.99 0.06 7.02
C GLN A 176 -20.41 0.58 7.24
N THR A 177 -21.00 0.24 8.37
CA THR A 177 -22.35 0.70 8.65
C THR A 177 -22.18 2.19 8.81
N ASP A 178 -22.47 2.92 7.75
CA ASP A 178 -22.46 4.38 7.80
C ASP A 178 -23.38 4.77 8.95
N THR A 179 -22.79 5.14 10.08
CA THR A 179 -23.52 5.55 11.28
C THR A 179 -24.34 6.81 11.02
N ASN A 180 -24.10 7.47 9.89
CA ASN A 180 -24.89 8.58 9.35
C ASN A 180 -25.89 8.16 8.28
N ALA A 181 -26.03 6.86 7.97
CA ALA A 181 -27.05 6.39 7.05
C ALA A 181 -28.43 6.75 7.60
N THR A 182 -29.12 7.66 6.94
CA THR A 182 -30.52 7.94 7.21
C THR A 182 -31.36 7.26 6.13
N TYR A 183 -32.20 6.34 6.57
CA TYR A 183 -33.09 5.62 5.67
C TYR A 183 -34.38 6.39 5.46
N ILE A 184 -35.09 6.07 4.39
CA ILE A 184 -36.43 6.60 4.15
C ILE A 184 -37.32 6.24 5.35
N ASN A 185 -37.92 7.26 5.94
CA ASN A 185 -38.96 7.05 6.95
C ASN A 185 -40.34 7.30 6.34
N ALA A 186 -41.14 6.27 6.31
CA ALA A 186 -42.49 6.34 5.75
C ALA A 186 -43.52 5.72 6.70
N THR A 187 -44.76 6.15 6.58
CA THR A 187 -45.88 5.66 7.32
C THR A 187 -47.01 5.25 6.39
N GLY A 188 -47.97 4.48 6.88
CA GLY A 188 -49.15 3.99 6.14
C GLY A 188 -49.12 2.47 5.92
N GLY A 189 -50.25 1.86 5.83
CA GLY A 189 -50.43 0.43 5.72
C GLY A 189 -50.02 -0.34 6.98
N THR A 190 -49.98 -1.66 6.88
CA THR A 190 -49.41 -2.54 7.90
C THR A 190 -47.89 -2.68 7.60
N VAL A 191 -47.05 -2.29 8.56
CA VAL A 191 -45.59 -2.33 8.42
C VAL A 191 -45.04 -3.62 9.01
N THR A 192 -44.29 -4.35 8.20
CA THR A 192 -43.49 -5.52 8.62
C THR A 192 -42.04 -5.31 8.24
N THR A 193 -41.11 -5.97 8.97
CA THR A 193 -39.69 -5.92 8.70
C THR A 193 -39.20 -7.30 8.27
N SER A 194 -38.46 -7.38 7.18
CA SER A 194 -37.80 -8.60 6.71
C SER A 194 -36.39 -8.28 6.31
N GLY A 195 -35.39 -8.75 7.08
CA GLY A 195 -34.00 -8.34 6.90
C GLY A 195 -33.84 -6.81 6.99
N ASN A 196 -33.27 -6.20 5.99
CA ASN A 196 -33.04 -4.75 5.92
C ASN A 196 -34.20 -3.97 5.28
N PHE A 197 -35.35 -4.63 5.02
CA PHE A 197 -36.48 -4.00 4.35
C PHE A 197 -37.63 -3.76 5.32
N LYS A 198 -38.23 -2.57 5.26
CA LYS A 198 -39.57 -2.27 5.79
C LYS A 198 -40.57 -2.43 4.66
N ILE A 199 -41.55 -3.30 4.88
CA ILE A 199 -42.61 -3.62 3.92
C ILE A 199 -43.90 -2.99 4.41
N HIS A 200 -44.48 -2.13 3.58
CA HIS A 200 -45.80 -1.50 3.84
C HIS A 200 -46.85 -2.21 3.01
N THR A 201 -47.78 -2.91 3.66
CA THR A 201 -48.86 -3.66 3.01
C THR A 201 -50.17 -2.89 3.13
N PHE A 202 -50.82 -2.60 2.01
CA PHE A 202 -52.14 -1.97 1.95
C PHE A 202 -53.15 -3.01 1.48
N THR A 203 -54.17 -3.26 2.28
CA THR A 203 -55.28 -4.21 1.97
C THR A 203 -56.59 -3.48 1.62
N GLY A 204 -56.55 -2.19 1.53
CA GLY A 204 -57.64 -1.27 1.14
C GLY A 204 -57.07 0.11 0.82
N ASP A 205 -57.93 1.08 0.66
CA ASP A 205 -57.55 2.47 0.41
C ASP A 205 -56.71 3.00 1.59
N GLY A 206 -55.52 3.55 1.30
CA GLY A 206 -54.62 4.08 2.30
C GLY A 206 -53.55 4.97 1.68
N CYS A 207 -52.96 5.86 2.49
CA CYS A 207 -51.90 6.73 2.06
C CYS A 207 -50.56 6.22 2.49
N PHE A 208 -49.60 6.16 1.57
CA PHE A 208 -48.18 6.01 1.86
C PHE A 208 -47.57 7.41 2.00
N VAL A 209 -47.13 7.77 3.20
CA VAL A 209 -46.59 9.11 3.46
C VAL A 209 -45.09 8.97 3.78
N VAL A 210 -44.28 9.63 2.97
CA VAL A 210 -42.81 9.72 3.21
C VAL A 210 -42.58 10.93 4.11
N GLY A 211 -42.13 10.68 5.35
CA GLY A 211 -41.85 11.73 6.33
C GLY A 211 -40.44 12.31 6.16
N SER A 212 -39.46 11.48 5.75
CA SER A 212 -38.13 11.94 5.39
C SER A 212 -37.55 11.03 4.32
N VAL A 213 -36.74 11.61 3.46
CA VAL A 213 -35.94 10.87 2.47
C VAL A 213 -34.62 10.43 3.11
N GLY A 214 -34.11 9.27 2.71
CA GLY A 214 -32.77 8.84 3.10
C GLY A 214 -31.69 9.74 2.50
N ASN A 215 -30.49 9.59 2.98
CA ASN A 215 -29.31 10.18 2.34
C ASN A 215 -28.67 9.14 1.39
N PRO A 216 -27.67 9.54 0.54
CA PRO A 216 -27.02 8.61 -0.41
C PRO A 216 -26.40 7.36 0.26
N ALA A 217 -26.09 7.44 1.54
CA ALA A 217 -25.54 6.32 2.31
C ALA A 217 -26.63 5.34 2.83
N GLY A 218 -27.91 5.78 2.88
CA GLY A 218 -29.06 4.97 3.31
C GLY A 218 -30.00 4.58 2.16
N SER A 219 -29.65 4.85 0.92
CA SER A 219 -30.47 4.55 -0.28
C SER A 219 -30.02 3.29 -1.00
#